data_ff730d8a54aed5e90ad60303bd4928dd
#
_entry.id   ff730d8a54aed5e90ad60303bd4928dd
#
_cell.length_a   1.000
_cell.length_b   1.000
_cell.length_c   1.000
_cell.angle_alpha   90.00
_cell.angle_beta   90.00
_cell.angle_gamma   90.00
#
_symmetry.space_group_name_H-M   'P 1'
#
loop_
_entity.id
_entity.type
_entity.pdbx_description
1 polymer ?
#
loop_
_entity_poly.entity_id
_entity_poly.type
_entity_poly.pdbx_seq_one_letter_code
_entity_poly.pdbx_strand_id
1 'polypeptide(L)'
;MPVLISKLAISNTEAGALTVFLQAPSVLQPYIGYLADRITLRYFVILAPAVTAIMMSLIGIVPTYAALALLLLVVGFSSAAFHAVAPVLAGRLSGLNLGRGMGLWMVGGELGRTLGPLVIVASVSFLTLEGTPWLITVGLLASVVLYLLFKDIQARPAAALEPISFGQALRALRPLLLPLVGIVTARVFVLASLTTYLPIFLTDEGASLWLAGVSLTVLEAAGVIGALAGGSLSDRLGRRVVLFAAMLSTPILMFLFLSVDGWPRLPLLLALGFTSLSAAPVMMALVQETFPENRAMANGLYMALSFVIRSGAIVVLGAVGDLIGLRTAFAVSATVPLLGLPLLLLLPRRSLG
;
A
#
# COMPACT_ATOMS: atom_id res chain seq x y z
N MET A 1 13.34 -14.89 2.87
CA MET A 1 14.60 -14.29 3.35
C MET A 1 15.56 -15.30 4.00
N PRO A 2 15.21 -16.13 5.01
CA PRO A 2 16.19 -17.04 5.65
C PRO A 2 16.96 -17.90 4.67
N VAL A 3 16.27 -18.50 3.69
CA VAL A 3 16.89 -19.36 2.66
C VAL A 3 17.89 -18.61 1.76
N LEU A 4 17.60 -17.34 1.45
CA LEU A 4 18.50 -16.50 0.65
C LEU A 4 19.73 -16.05 1.45
N ILE A 5 19.55 -15.75 2.73
CA ILE A 5 20.66 -15.41 3.64
C ILE A 5 21.65 -16.56 3.70
N SER A 6 21.16 -17.79 3.89
CA SER A 6 22.05 -18.98 3.94
C SER A 6 22.66 -19.28 2.58
N LYS A 7 21.91 -19.16 1.47
CA LYS A 7 22.41 -19.44 0.12
C LYS A 7 23.51 -18.48 -0.33
N LEU A 8 23.36 -17.18 -0.04
CA LEU A 8 24.30 -16.14 -0.46
C LEU A 8 25.34 -15.79 0.61
N ALA A 9 25.28 -16.44 1.78
CA ALA A 9 26.13 -16.16 2.94
C ALA A 9 26.19 -14.67 3.31
N ILE A 10 25.03 -13.98 3.24
CA ILE A 10 24.90 -12.55 3.53
C ILE A 10 24.47 -12.32 4.98
N SER A 11 24.85 -11.16 5.52
CA SER A 11 24.43 -10.72 6.84
C SER A 11 22.95 -10.29 6.86
N ASN A 12 22.37 -10.18 8.07
CA ASN A 12 21.02 -9.62 8.23
C ASN A 12 20.93 -8.16 7.77
N THR A 13 22.01 -7.39 7.92
CA THR A 13 22.11 -6.00 7.44
C THR A 13 22.05 -5.94 5.92
N GLU A 14 22.80 -6.79 5.24
CA GLU A 14 22.77 -6.87 3.76
C GLU A 14 21.41 -7.35 3.26
N ALA A 15 20.79 -8.31 3.95
CA ALA A 15 19.43 -8.76 3.63
C ALA A 15 18.40 -7.62 3.84
N GLY A 16 18.56 -6.80 4.87
CA GLY A 16 17.78 -5.59 5.09
C GLY A 16 17.99 -4.55 3.99
N ALA A 17 19.23 -4.33 3.56
CA ALA A 17 19.57 -3.40 2.48
C ALA A 17 18.92 -3.78 1.13
N LEU A 18 18.66 -5.07 0.87
CA LEU A 18 17.92 -5.51 -0.32
C LEU A 18 16.53 -4.91 -0.42
N THR A 19 15.88 -4.62 0.70
CA THR A 19 14.56 -3.97 0.71
C THR A 19 14.63 -2.54 0.19
N VAL A 20 15.78 -1.87 0.35
CA VAL A 20 16.00 -0.51 -0.18
C VAL A 20 15.99 -0.53 -1.70
N PHE A 21 16.64 -1.51 -2.34
CA PHE A 21 16.62 -1.64 -3.80
C PHE A 21 15.21 -1.87 -4.34
N LEU A 22 14.38 -2.63 -3.61
CA LEU A 22 12.98 -2.85 -3.97
C LEU A 22 12.13 -1.57 -3.81
N GLN A 23 12.38 -0.78 -2.79
CA GLN A 23 11.52 0.37 -2.44
C GLN A 23 11.99 1.70 -3.02
N ALA A 24 13.29 1.88 -3.27
CA ALA A 24 13.84 3.15 -3.76
C ALA A 24 13.15 3.69 -5.03
N PRO A 25 12.78 2.86 -6.04
CA PRO A 25 12.05 3.34 -7.21
C PRO A 25 10.68 3.95 -6.91
N SER A 26 10.09 3.67 -5.73
CA SER A 26 8.80 4.26 -5.33
C SER A 26 8.84 5.79 -5.23
N VAL A 27 10.00 6.38 -4.98
CA VAL A 27 10.21 7.84 -4.98
C VAL A 27 9.96 8.45 -6.37
N LEU A 28 10.12 7.65 -7.43
CA LEU A 28 9.90 8.08 -8.82
C LEU A 28 8.44 7.98 -9.27
N GLN A 29 7.55 7.46 -8.44
CA GLN A 29 6.13 7.28 -8.81
C GLN A 29 5.44 8.57 -9.30
N PRO A 30 5.68 9.78 -8.74
CA PRO A 30 5.10 11.00 -9.28
C PRO A 30 5.54 11.27 -10.73
N TYR A 31 6.82 11.03 -11.04
CA TYR A 31 7.35 11.22 -12.40
C TYR A 31 6.83 10.15 -13.37
N ILE A 32 6.78 8.89 -12.94
CA ILE A 32 6.19 7.78 -13.71
C ILE A 32 4.72 8.07 -13.98
N GLY A 33 3.97 8.55 -12.99
CA GLY A 33 2.58 8.97 -13.15
C GLY A 33 2.41 10.13 -14.13
N TYR A 34 3.30 11.12 -14.05
CA TYR A 34 3.32 12.24 -15.01
C TYR A 34 3.53 11.77 -16.45
N LEU A 35 4.43 10.82 -16.70
CA LEU A 35 4.63 10.22 -18.02
C LEU A 35 3.39 9.43 -18.44
N ALA A 36 2.83 8.64 -17.51
CA ALA A 36 1.68 7.79 -17.76
C ALA A 36 0.39 8.59 -18.08
N ASP A 37 0.24 9.81 -17.56
CA ASP A 37 -0.87 10.70 -17.92
C ASP A 37 -0.80 11.17 -19.40
N ARG A 38 0.37 11.03 -20.05
CA ARG A 38 0.63 11.49 -21.44
C ARG A 38 0.71 10.36 -22.46
N ILE A 39 0.89 9.14 -22.00
CA ILE A 39 1.00 7.95 -22.86
C ILE A 39 -0.08 6.93 -22.51
N THR A 40 -0.09 5.79 -23.21
CA THR A 40 -1.10 4.77 -23.00
C THR A 40 -0.89 4.03 -21.68
N LEU A 41 -1.75 4.28 -20.69
CA LEU A 41 -1.70 3.70 -19.33
C LEU A 41 -1.72 2.16 -19.31
N ARG A 42 -2.45 1.53 -20.21
CA ARG A 42 -2.72 0.09 -20.19
C ARG A 42 -1.48 -0.79 -20.18
N TYR A 43 -0.41 -0.39 -20.87
CA TYR A 43 0.80 -1.22 -20.96
C TYR A 43 1.56 -1.30 -19.63
N PHE A 44 1.52 -0.27 -18.80
CA PHE A 44 2.07 -0.32 -17.44
C PHE A 44 1.36 -1.39 -16.59
N VAL A 45 0.05 -1.55 -16.78
CA VAL A 45 -0.75 -2.53 -16.04
C VAL A 45 -0.58 -3.94 -16.62
N ILE A 46 -0.56 -4.06 -17.96
CA ILE A 46 -0.46 -5.35 -18.66
C ILE A 46 0.90 -6.01 -18.42
N LEU A 47 1.99 -5.25 -18.49
CA LEU A 47 3.34 -5.80 -18.44
C LEU A 47 3.86 -6.02 -17.01
N ALA A 48 3.35 -5.29 -16.03
CA ALA A 48 3.85 -5.37 -14.66
C ALA A 48 3.83 -6.79 -14.06
N PRO A 49 2.76 -7.59 -14.19
CA PRO A 49 2.75 -8.96 -13.67
C PRO A 49 3.84 -9.84 -14.29
N ALA A 50 4.04 -9.74 -15.63
CA ALA A 50 5.09 -10.51 -16.31
C ALA A 50 6.48 -10.09 -15.83
N VAL A 51 6.79 -8.78 -15.83
CA VAL A 51 8.10 -8.28 -15.39
C VAL A 51 8.37 -8.66 -13.94
N THR A 52 7.40 -8.44 -13.06
CA THR A 52 7.54 -8.78 -11.63
C THR A 52 7.71 -10.29 -11.44
N ALA A 53 6.92 -11.12 -12.12
CA ALA A 53 7.01 -12.57 -11.99
C ALA A 53 8.34 -13.10 -12.54
N ILE A 54 8.82 -12.62 -13.69
CA ILE A 54 10.12 -13.01 -14.24
C ILE A 54 11.22 -12.69 -13.23
N MET A 55 11.30 -11.45 -12.75
CA MET A 55 12.37 -11.03 -11.84
C MET A 55 12.29 -11.74 -10.48
N MET A 56 11.09 -11.84 -9.88
CA MET A 56 10.90 -12.48 -8.57
C MET A 56 11.12 -13.98 -8.63
N SER A 57 10.75 -14.65 -9.73
CA SER A 57 10.95 -16.08 -9.87
C SER A 57 12.42 -16.46 -10.07
N LEU A 58 13.22 -15.57 -10.63
CA LEU A 58 14.67 -15.77 -10.81
C LEU A 58 15.46 -15.62 -9.50
N ILE A 59 14.87 -15.08 -8.43
CA ILE A 59 15.55 -14.88 -7.13
C ILE A 59 16.12 -16.21 -6.60
N GLY A 60 15.42 -17.33 -6.83
CA GLY A 60 15.87 -18.66 -6.37
C GLY A 60 17.16 -19.15 -7.00
N ILE A 61 17.51 -18.70 -8.20
CA ILE A 61 18.70 -19.18 -8.95
C ILE A 61 19.83 -18.14 -9.04
N VAL A 62 19.66 -16.96 -8.47
CA VAL A 62 20.65 -15.89 -8.50
C VAL A 62 21.93 -16.30 -7.76
N PRO A 63 23.12 -16.11 -8.38
CA PRO A 63 24.39 -16.56 -7.79
C PRO A 63 25.04 -15.52 -6.87
N THR A 64 24.69 -14.23 -6.96
CA THR A 64 25.39 -13.16 -6.24
C THR A 64 24.41 -12.13 -5.64
N TYR A 65 24.86 -11.44 -4.58
CA TYR A 65 24.16 -10.34 -3.96
C TYR A 65 23.84 -9.20 -4.97
N ALA A 66 24.83 -8.83 -5.81
CA ALA A 66 24.65 -7.76 -6.79
C ALA A 66 23.57 -8.09 -7.83
N ALA A 67 23.54 -9.34 -8.31
CA ALA A 67 22.49 -9.79 -9.23
C ALA A 67 21.11 -9.79 -8.54
N LEU A 68 21.02 -10.20 -7.27
CA LEU A 68 19.79 -10.13 -6.48
C LEU A 68 19.33 -8.68 -6.30
N ALA A 69 20.23 -7.77 -5.95
CA ALA A 69 19.92 -6.34 -5.81
C ALA A 69 19.41 -5.74 -7.13
N LEU A 70 20.00 -6.10 -8.26
CA LEU A 70 19.56 -5.68 -9.58
C LEU A 70 18.15 -6.19 -9.91
N LEU A 71 17.87 -7.48 -9.66
CA LEU A 71 16.52 -8.04 -9.86
C LEU A 71 15.49 -7.28 -9.00
N LEU A 72 15.78 -7.05 -7.72
CA LEU A 72 14.89 -6.32 -6.82
C LEU A 72 14.70 -4.87 -7.23
N LEU A 73 15.73 -4.21 -7.78
CA LEU A 73 15.60 -2.87 -8.34
C LEU A 73 14.65 -2.83 -9.53
N VAL A 74 14.76 -3.80 -10.45
CA VAL A 74 13.83 -3.92 -11.60
C VAL A 74 12.40 -4.19 -11.14
N VAL A 75 12.21 -5.08 -10.14
CA VAL A 75 10.90 -5.29 -9.50
C VAL A 75 10.37 -4.00 -8.90
N GLY A 76 11.24 -3.24 -8.22
CA GLY A 76 10.89 -1.94 -7.64
C GLY A 76 10.37 -0.95 -8.69
N PHE A 77 11.01 -0.84 -9.85
CA PHE A 77 10.54 -0.02 -10.96
C PHE A 77 9.20 -0.51 -11.52
N SER A 78 9.06 -1.83 -11.73
CA SER A 78 7.80 -2.44 -12.19
C SER A 78 6.67 -2.16 -11.20
N SER A 79 6.92 -2.36 -9.90
CA SER A 79 5.98 -2.08 -8.83
C SER A 79 5.61 -0.60 -8.74
N ALA A 80 6.61 0.29 -8.82
CA ALA A 80 6.39 1.74 -8.81
C ALA A 80 5.50 2.19 -9.99
N ALA A 81 5.77 1.68 -11.18
CA ALA A 81 4.98 1.95 -12.39
C ALA A 81 3.54 1.43 -12.24
N PHE A 82 3.39 0.21 -11.76
CA PHE A 82 2.08 -0.40 -11.53
C PHE A 82 1.24 0.39 -10.52
N HIS A 83 1.82 0.74 -9.35
CA HIS A 83 1.11 1.46 -8.30
C HIS A 83 0.80 2.92 -8.66
N ALA A 84 1.59 3.56 -9.50
CA ALA A 84 1.26 4.90 -10.00
C ALA A 84 0.07 4.88 -10.96
N VAL A 85 -0.07 3.84 -11.78
CA VAL A 85 -0.94 3.82 -12.97
C VAL A 85 -2.19 2.95 -12.80
N ALA A 86 -2.06 1.75 -12.24
CA ALA A 86 -3.17 0.80 -12.20
C ALA A 86 -4.38 1.29 -11.37
N PRO A 87 -4.22 2.00 -10.23
CA PRO A 87 -5.35 2.60 -9.54
C PRO A 87 -6.09 3.64 -10.38
N VAL A 88 -5.37 4.36 -11.24
CA VAL A 88 -5.99 5.36 -12.13
C VAL A 88 -6.81 4.70 -13.23
N LEU A 89 -6.30 3.60 -13.79
CA LEU A 89 -7.07 2.81 -14.75
C LEU A 89 -8.30 2.20 -14.10
N ALA A 90 -8.16 1.62 -12.89
CA ALA A 90 -9.29 1.12 -12.11
C ALA A 90 -10.31 2.22 -11.81
N GLY A 91 -9.85 3.42 -11.47
CA GLY A 91 -10.70 4.60 -11.24
C GLY A 91 -11.47 5.03 -12.49
N ARG A 92 -10.83 5.02 -13.67
CA ARG A 92 -11.51 5.35 -14.95
C ARG A 92 -12.60 4.32 -15.27
N LEU A 93 -12.36 3.03 -15.02
CA LEU A 93 -13.34 1.96 -15.24
C LEU A 93 -14.49 2.00 -14.24
N SER A 94 -14.30 2.63 -13.09
CA SER A 94 -15.30 2.71 -12.02
C SER A 94 -16.36 3.83 -12.24
N GLY A 95 -16.14 4.71 -13.22
CA GLY A 95 -17.06 5.81 -13.53
C GLY A 95 -17.35 6.69 -12.30
N LEU A 96 -18.62 6.83 -11.93
CA LEU A 96 -19.07 7.65 -10.80
C LEU A 96 -18.77 7.02 -9.42
N ASN A 97 -18.44 5.72 -9.36
CA ASN A 97 -18.19 4.98 -8.11
C ASN A 97 -16.68 4.83 -7.85
N LEU A 98 -15.93 5.93 -7.94
CA LEU A 98 -14.47 5.92 -7.83
C LEU A 98 -13.98 5.33 -6.50
N GLY A 99 -14.62 5.64 -5.39
CA GLY A 99 -14.27 5.09 -4.09
C GLY A 99 -14.45 3.57 -4.01
N ARG A 100 -15.54 3.04 -4.59
CA ARG A 100 -15.76 1.60 -4.71
C ARG A 100 -14.66 0.95 -5.58
N GLY A 101 -14.29 1.59 -6.68
CA GLY A 101 -13.19 1.11 -7.53
C GLY A 101 -11.87 1.05 -6.79
N MET A 102 -11.55 2.07 -6.00
CA MET A 102 -10.35 2.06 -5.16
C MET A 102 -10.43 1.01 -4.05
N GLY A 103 -11.61 0.79 -3.47
CA GLY A 103 -11.85 -0.31 -2.52
C GLY A 103 -11.55 -1.68 -3.14
N LEU A 104 -12.07 -1.96 -4.33
CA LEU A 104 -11.80 -3.20 -5.06
C LEU A 104 -10.30 -3.36 -5.42
N TRP A 105 -9.66 -2.26 -5.82
CA TRP A 105 -8.21 -2.24 -6.03
C TRP A 105 -7.45 -2.66 -4.78
N MET A 106 -7.82 -2.11 -3.61
CA MET A 106 -7.19 -2.46 -2.33
C MET A 106 -7.43 -3.93 -1.96
N VAL A 107 -8.64 -4.46 -2.17
CA VAL A 107 -8.93 -5.89 -1.95
C VAL A 107 -7.98 -6.78 -2.74
N GLY A 108 -7.73 -6.46 -4.01
CA GLY A 108 -6.76 -7.20 -4.84
C GLY A 108 -5.34 -7.18 -4.25
N GLY A 109 -4.89 -6.02 -3.78
CA GLY A 109 -3.58 -5.86 -3.13
C GLY A 109 -3.47 -6.63 -1.82
N GLU A 110 -4.50 -6.58 -0.96
CA GLU A 110 -4.52 -7.29 0.32
C GLU A 110 -4.55 -8.82 0.11
N LEU A 111 -5.34 -9.32 -0.83
CA LEU A 111 -5.34 -10.74 -1.19
C LEU A 111 -3.96 -11.19 -1.68
N GLY A 112 -3.28 -10.38 -2.50
CA GLY A 112 -1.92 -10.66 -2.93
C GLY A 112 -0.92 -10.75 -1.77
N ARG A 113 -1.03 -9.87 -0.78
CA ARG A 113 -0.18 -9.90 0.42
C ARG A 113 -0.47 -11.11 1.31
N THR A 114 -1.72 -11.49 1.46
CA THR A 114 -2.14 -12.62 2.28
C THR A 114 -1.77 -13.96 1.65
N LEU A 115 -1.99 -14.11 0.34
CA LEU A 115 -1.74 -15.35 -0.38
C LEU A 115 -0.28 -15.52 -0.81
N GLY A 116 0.45 -14.42 -1.02
CA GLY A 116 1.83 -14.44 -1.50
C GLY A 116 2.77 -15.34 -0.70
N PRO A 117 2.85 -15.20 0.64
CA PRO A 117 3.66 -16.08 1.48
C PRO A 117 3.27 -17.56 1.36
N LEU A 118 1.98 -17.89 1.26
CA LEU A 118 1.50 -19.25 1.09
C LEU A 118 1.94 -19.83 -0.25
N VAL A 119 1.80 -19.05 -1.32
CA VAL A 119 2.22 -19.46 -2.67
C VAL A 119 3.72 -19.70 -2.72
N ILE A 120 4.56 -18.82 -2.15
CA ILE A 120 6.01 -18.99 -2.20
C ILE A 120 6.46 -20.17 -1.35
N VAL A 121 5.89 -20.37 -0.16
CA VAL A 121 6.22 -21.52 0.70
C VAL A 121 5.82 -22.83 0.00
N ALA A 122 4.62 -22.92 -0.54
CA ALA A 122 4.19 -24.09 -1.30
C ALA A 122 5.10 -24.34 -2.51
N SER A 123 5.44 -23.29 -3.26
CA SER A 123 6.32 -23.42 -4.43
C SER A 123 7.71 -23.93 -4.06
N VAL A 124 8.31 -23.40 -3.01
CA VAL A 124 9.63 -23.89 -2.55
C VAL A 124 9.53 -25.31 -2.00
N SER A 125 8.42 -25.68 -1.36
CA SER A 125 8.21 -27.05 -0.85
C SER A 125 8.03 -28.09 -1.96
N PHE A 126 7.37 -27.72 -3.07
CA PHE A 126 7.09 -28.66 -4.17
C PHE A 126 8.12 -28.61 -5.30
N LEU A 127 8.67 -27.43 -5.59
CA LEU A 127 9.55 -27.19 -6.74
C LEU A 127 11.02 -26.96 -6.35
N THR A 128 11.33 -26.93 -5.06
CA THR A 128 12.61 -26.46 -4.49
C THR A 128 12.84 -24.95 -4.79
N LEU A 129 13.94 -24.40 -4.27
CA LEU A 129 14.28 -22.99 -4.53
C LEU A 129 14.71 -22.79 -6.00
N GLU A 130 15.39 -23.75 -6.59
CA GLU A 130 15.87 -23.77 -7.96
C GLU A 130 14.71 -23.91 -8.98
N GLY A 131 13.58 -24.47 -8.55
CA GLY A 131 12.39 -24.61 -9.38
C GLY A 131 11.48 -23.38 -9.38
N THR A 132 11.76 -22.35 -8.59
CA THR A 132 10.95 -21.10 -8.59
C THR A 132 10.78 -20.43 -9.96
N PRO A 133 11.70 -20.56 -10.95
CA PRO A 133 11.47 -20.04 -12.30
C PRO A 133 10.17 -20.52 -12.98
N TRP A 134 9.61 -21.67 -12.61
CA TRP A 134 8.32 -22.10 -13.14
C TRP A 134 7.16 -21.14 -12.80
N LEU A 135 7.28 -20.32 -11.76
CA LEU A 135 6.30 -19.30 -11.39
C LEU A 135 6.19 -18.17 -12.42
N ILE A 136 7.16 -18.02 -13.33
CA ILE A 136 7.12 -17.08 -14.45
C ILE A 136 5.86 -17.30 -15.30
N THR A 137 5.47 -18.55 -15.49
CA THR A 137 4.28 -18.90 -16.28
C THR A 137 3.00 -18.26 -15.74
N VAL A 138 2.86 -18.16 -14.41
CA VAL A 138 1.68 -17.53 -13.78
C VAL A 138 1.63 -16.03 -14.10
N GLY A 139 2.75 -15.32 -14.02
CA GLY A 139 2.82 -13.89 -14.34
C GLY A 139 2.62 -13.62 -15.83
N LEU A 140 3.17 -14.46 -16.69
CA LEU A 140 2.95 -14.36 -18.15
C LEU A 140 1.47 -14.57 -18.50
N LEU A 141 0.84 -15.61 -17.94
CA LEU A 141 -0.59 -15.85 -18.13
C LEU A 141 -1.43 -14.68 -17.64
N ALA A 142 -1.11 -14.12 -16.45
CA ALA A 142 -1.80 -12.93 -15.95
C ALA A 142 -1.67 -11.74 -16.92
N SER A 143 -0.47 -11.49 -17.46
CA SER A 143 -0.25 -10.44 -18.45
C SER A 143 -1.00 -10.68 -19.76
N VAL A 144 -1.08 -11.93 -20.23
CA VAL A 144 -1.87 -12.29 -21.42
C VAL A 144 -3.36 -12.03 -21.16
N VAL A 145 -3.88 -12.46 -20.01
CA VAL A 145 -5.29 -12.20 -19.63
C VAL A 145 -5.56 -10.71 -19.58
N LEU A 146 -4.70 -9.93 -18.93
CA LEU A 146 -4.84 -8.47 -18.88
C LEU A 146 -4.76 -7.84 -20.27
N TYR A 147 -3.88 -8.32 -21.16
CA TYR A 147 -3.82 -7.86 -22.53
C TYR A 147 -5.15 -8.11 -23.27
N LEU A 148 -5.71 -9.31 -23.17
CA LEU A 148 -6.97 -9.65 -23.81
C LEU A 148 -8.14 -8.81 -23.28
N LEU A 149 -8.14 -8.51 -21.97
CA LEU A 149 -9.19 -7.70 -21.33
C LEU A 149 -9.05 -6.19 -21.65
N PHE A 150 -7.81 -5.70 -21.80
CA PHE A 150 -7.55 -4.26 -21.92
C PHE A 150 -7.15 -3.81 -23.35
N LYS A 151 -6.97 -4.71 -24.29
CA LYS A 151 -6.53 -4.38 -25.68
C LYS A 151 -7.46 -3.36 -26.38
N ASP A 152 -8.76 -3.42 -26.10
CA ASP A 152 -9.77 -2.57 -26.74
C ASP A 152 -10.17 -1.36 -25.87
N ILE A 153 -9.65 -1.28 -24.62
CA ILE A 153 -9.91 -0.14 -23.75
C ILE A 153 -9.09 1.06 -24.25
N GLN A 154 -9.79 2.13 -24.64
CA GLN A 154 -9.16 3.40 -24.97
C GLN A 154 -8.63 4.05 -23.67
N ALA A 155 -7.38 3.71 -23.33
CA ALA A 155 -6.68 4.27 -22.17
C ALA A 155 -5.95 5.58 -22.54
N ARG A 156 -6.38 6.28 -23.62
CA ARG A 156 -5.81 7.60 -23.98
C ARG A 156 -6.24 8.63 -22.94
N PRO A 157 -5.36 9.60 -22.61
CA PRO A 157 -5.78 10.78 -21.86
C PRO A 157 -6.98 11.43 -22.58
N ALA A 158 -7.97 11.88 -21.80
CA ALA A 158 -9.02 12.73 -22.35
C ALA A 158 -8.35 13.96 -22.99
N ALA A 159 -8.79 14.34 -24.18
CA ALA A 159 -8.35 15.42 -25.05
C ALA A 159 -6.96 16.04 -24.74
N ALA A 160 -6.15 16.26 -25.77
CA ALA A 160 -4.81 16.80 -25.63
C ALA A 160 -4.77 18.01 -24.69
N LEU A 161 -4.45 17.75 -23.42
CA LEU A 161 -4.14 18.79 -22.45
C LEU A 161 -2.90 19.52 -22.97
N GLU A 162 -2.89 20.84 -22.86
CA GLU A 162 -1.68 21.58 -23.13
C GLU A 162 -0.50 20.96 -22.37
N PRO A 163 0.63 20.72 -23.02
CA PRO A 163 1.74 20.01 -22.38
C PRO A 163 2.37 20.89 -21.31
N ILE A 164 1.87 20.78 -20.08
CA ILE A 164 2.52 21.40 -18.92
C ILE A 164 3.78 20.62 -18.54
N SER A 165 4.81 21.32 -18.08
CA SER A 165 6.04 20.69 -17.58
C SER A 165 5.78 19.94 -16.27
N PHE A 166 6.64 18.94 -15.94
CA PHE A 166 6.56 18.24 -14.65
C PHE A 166 6.57 19.20 -13.46
N GLY A 167 7.41 20.25 -13.51
CA GLY A 167 7.48 21.26 -12.46
C GLY A 167 6.20 22.09 -12.31
N GLN A 168 5.50 22.39 -13.41
CA GLN A 168 4.19 23.08 -13.37
C GLN A 168 3.12 22.17 -12.78
N ALA A 169 3.06 20.92 -13.21
CA ALA A 169 2.15 19.93 -12.66
C ALA A 169 2.38 19.71 -11.16
N LEU A 170 3.64 19.63 -10.72
CA LEU A 170 3.99 19.52 -9.30
C LEU A 170 3.59 20.77 -8.49
N ARG A 171 3.75 21.96 -9.06
CA ARG A 171 3.28 23.21 -8.42
C ARG A 171 1.75 23.25 -8.25
N ALA A 172 1.01 22.72 -9.21
CA ALA A 172 -0.44 22.60 -9.13
C ALA A 172 -0.89 21.70 -7.95
N LEU A 173 -0.09 20.69 -7.59
CA LEU A 173 -0.34 19.81 -6.45
C LEU A 173 0.01 20.45 -5.09
N ARG A 174 0.76 21.57 -5.07
CA ARG A 174 1.26 22.21 -3.84
C ARG A 174 0.17 22.49 -2.79
N PRO A 175 -1.04 23.00 -3.13
CA PRO A 175 -2.07 23.27 -2.12
C PRO A 175 -2.54 22.01 -1.38
N LEU A 176 -2.46 20.83 -2.04
CA LEU A 176 -2.84 19.55 -1.45
C LEU A 176 -1.70 18.91 -0.63
N LEU A 177 -0.44 19.31 -0.86
CA LEU A 177 0.71 18.65 -0.22
C LEU A 177 0.63 18.69 1.31
N LEU A 178 0.36 19.83 1.90
CA LEU A 178 0.29 19.97 3.37
C LEU A 178 -0.80 19.08 3.98
N PRO A 179 -2.08 19.18 3.58
CA PRO A 179 -3.10 18.29 4.12
C PRO A 179 -2.84 16.82 3.78
N LEU A 180 -2.31 16.51 2.59
CA LEU A 180 -2.00 15.15 2.18
C LEU A 180 -0.91 14.54 3.07
N VAL A 181 0.24 15.21 3.23
CA VAL A 181 1.33 14.74 4.08
C VAL A 181 0.85 14.55 5.51
N GLY A 182 0.15 15.54 6.08
CA GLY A 182 -0.33 15.46 7.46
C GLY A 182 -1.33 14.33 7.69
N ILE A 183 -2.31 14.14 6.79
CA ILE A 183 -3.30 13.06 6.91
C ILE A 183 -2.65 11.69 6.68
N VAL A 184 -1.75 11.58 5.70
CA VAL A 184 -1.00 10.34 5.46
C VAL A 184 -0.15 9.99 6.68
N THR A 185 0.60 10.96 7.23
CA THR A 185 1.40 10.75 8.46
C THR A 185 0.51 10.28 9.60
N ALA A 186 -0.58 10.99 9.84
CA ALA A 186 -1.53 10.68 10.91
C ALA A 186 -2.04 9.22 10.83
N ARG A 187 -2.44 8.76 9.65
CA ARG A 187 -2.93 7.40 9.43
C ARG A 187 -1.84 6.33 9.51
N VAL A 188 -0.70 6.64 8.92
CA VAL A 188 0.36 5.64 8.72
C VAL A 188 0.99 5.22 10.04
N PHE A 189 1.06 6.10 11.04
CA PHE A 189 1.58 5.72 12.36
C PHE A 189 0.76 4.59 13.00
N VAL A 190 -0.56 4.70 13.07
CA VAL A 190 -1.41 3.62 13.59
C VAL A 190 -1.34 2.38 12.71
N LEU A 191 -1.37 2.55 11.39
CA LEU A 191 -1.30 1.41 10.48
C LEU A 191 0.03 0.67 10.63
N ALA A 192 1.16 1.38 10.78
CA ALA A 192 2.47 0.79 10.98
C ALA A 192 2.56 0.03 12.32
N SER A 193 2.03 0.60 13.42
CA SER A 193 1.98 -0.12 14.70
C SER A 193 1.18 -1.42 14.59
N LEU A 194 -0.01 -1.38 13.99
CA LEU A 194 -0.89 -2.54 13.85
C LEU A 194 -0.34 -3.60 12.88
N THR A 195 0.23 -3.22 11.73
CA THR A 195 0.64 -4.20 10.72
C THR A 195 2.08 -4.69 10.87
N THR A 196 2.93 -3.95 11.60
CA THR A 196 4.34 -4.32 11.77
C THR A 196 4.62 -4.82 13.18
N TYR A 197 4.11 -4.14 14.20
CA TYR A 197 4.48 -4.40 15.59
C TYR A 197 3.44 -5.17 16.40
N LEU A 198 2.19 -5.36 15.91
CA LEU A 198 1.15 -6.08 16.65
C LEU A 198 1.57 -7.50 17.08
N PRO A 199 2.18 -8.33 16.20
CA PRO A 199 2.61 -9.66 16.64
C PRO A 199 3.67 -9.59 17.75
N ILE A 200 4.63 -8.66 17.64
CA ILE A 200 5.69 -8.47 18.65
C ILE A 200 5.05 -8.01 19.97
N PHE A 201 4.19 -6.97 19.90
CA PHE A 201 3.49 -6.46 21.07
C PHE A 201 2.70 -7.54 21.81
N LEU A 202 1.98 -8.39 21.08
CA LEU A 202 1.20 -9.47 21.70
C LEU A 202 2.09 -10.55 22.32
N THR A 203 3.24 -10.87 21.67
CA THR A 203 4.19 -11.84 22.24
C THR A 203 4.90 -11.28 23.48
N ASP A 204 5.23 -10.00 23.50
CA ASP A 204 5.78 -9.32 24.68
C ASP A 204 4.79 -9.31 25.86
N GLU A 205 3.48 -9.31 25.58
CA GLU A 205 2.42 -9.43 26.58
C GLU A 205 2.05 -10.90 26.91
N GLY A 206 2.85 -11.87 26.45
CA GLY A 206 2.72 -13.29 26.80
C GLY A 206 1.80 -14.10 25.88
N ALA A 207 1.33 -13.56 24.77
CA ALA A 207 0.58 -14.33 23.78
C ALA A 207 1.50 -15.32 23.05
N SER A 208 0.95 -16.49 22.67
CA SER A 208 1.68 -17.41 21.81
C SER A 208 1.93 -16.83 20.43
N LEU A 209 3.01 -17.26 19.75
CA LEU A 209 3.32 -16.85 18.36
C LEU A 209 2.15 -17.13 17.40
N TRP A 210 1.45 -18.24 17.63
CA TRP A 210 0.28 -18.58 16.83
C TRP A 210 -0.85 -17.55 17.00
N LEU A 211 -1.18 -17.17 18.26
CA LEU A 211 -2.21 -16.17 18.55
C LEU A 211 -1.83 -14.79 18.00
N ALA A 212 -0.57 -14.42 18.12
CA ALA A 212 -0.05 -13.17 17.56
C ALA A 212 -0.19 -13.12 16.04
N GLY A 213 0.13 -14.21 15.33
CA GLY A 213 -0.03 -14.33 13.88
C GLY A 213 -1.50 -14.30 13.46
N VAL A 214 -2.37 -15.05 14.14
CA VAL A 214 -3.83 -15.06 13.89
C VAL A 214 -4.41 -13.66 14.11
N SER A 215 -3.97 -12.94 15.13
CA SER A 215 -4.45 -11.58 15.42
C SER A 215 -4.15 -10.61 14.27
N LEU A 216 -2.98 -10.70 13.67
CA LEU A 216 -2.65 -9.90 12.48
C LEU A 216 -3.52 -10.30 11.29
N THR A 217 -3.74 -11.60 11.05
CA THR A 217 -4.61 -12.09 9.97
C THR A 217 -6.05 -11.60 10.15
N VAL A 218 -6.58 -11.62 11.36
CA VAL A 218 -7.92 -11.12 11.69
C VAL A 218 -8.03 -9.62 11.40
N LEU A 219 -7.03 -8.84 11.82
CA LEU A 219 -6.97 -7.40 11.56
C LEU A 219 -6.95 -7.11 10.06
N GLU A 220 -6.09 -7.79 9.31
CA GLU A 220 -5.97 -7.58 7.85
C GLU A 220 -7.23 -8.03 7.10
N ALA A 221 -7.84 -9.16 7.46
CA ALA A 221 -9.08 -9.64 6.86
C ALA A 221 -10.23 -8.64 7.08
N ALA A 222 -10.38 -8.12 8.30
CA ALA A 222 -11.35 -7.05 8.57
C ALA A 222 -11.02 -5.77 7.79
N GLY A 223 -9.75 -5.49 7.59
CA GLY A 223 -9.26 -4.37 6.80
C GLY A 223 -9.64 -4.45 5.33
N VAL A 224 -9.65 -5.65 4.73
CA VAL A 224 -10.14 -5.88 3.35
C VAL A 224 -11.61 -5.43 3.23
N ILE A 225 -12.44 -5.85 4.19
CA ILE A 225 -13.85 -5.46 4.23
C ILE A 225 -13.97 -3.94 4.46
N GLY A 226 -13.17 -3.40 5.37
CA GLY A 226 -13.10 -1.97 5.67
C GLY A 226 -12.73 -1.13 4.45
N ALA A 227 -11.76 -1.56 3.66
CA ALA A 227 -11.33 -0.86 2.44
C ALA A 227 -12.46 -0.82 1.40
N LEU A 228 -13.15 -1.94 1.17
CA LEU A 228 -14.28 -1.99 0.24
C LEU A 228 -15.47 -1.15 0.73
N ALA A 229 -15.82 -1.27 2.01
CA ALA A 229 -16.90 -0.52 2.62
C ALA A 229 -16.59 0.99 2.66
N GLY A 230 -15.38 1.37 3.11
CA GLY A 230 -14.95 2.76 3.18
C GLY A 230 -14.94 3.44 1.81
N GLY A 231 -14.40 2.76 0.79
CA GLY A 231 -14.45 3.24 -0.59
C GLY A 231 -15.90 3.48 -1.06
N SER A 232 -16.76 2.47 -0.91
CA SER A 232 -18.18 2.53 -1.33
C SER A 232 -19.00 3.56 -0.54
N LEU A 233 -18.82 3.63 0.77
CA LEU A 233 -19.48 4.62 1.63
C LEU A 233 -19.04 6.04 1.29
N SER A 234 -17.76 6.23 0.93
CA SER A 234 -17.24 7.56 0.59
C SER A 234 -17.80 8.12 -0.71
N ASP A 235 -18.29 7.26 -1.62
CA ASP A 235 -19.01 7.69 -2.81
C ASP A 235 -20.39 8.29 -2.46
N ARG A 236 -21.03 7.82 -1.38
CA ARG A 236 -22.36 8.23 -0.93
C ARG A 236 -22.33 9.35 0.10
N LEU A 237 -21.51 9.20 1.13
CA LEU A 237 -21.43 10.11 2.29
C LEU A 237 -20.43 11.26 2.09
N GLY A 238 -19.55 11.13 1.07
CA GLY A 238 -18.46 12.06 0.82
C GLY A 238 -17.13 11.65 1.47
N ARG A 239 -16.02 12.01 0.82
CA ARG A 239 -14.65 11.60 1.21
C ARG A 239 -14.30 12.06 2.62
N ARG A 240 -14.59 13.34 2.94
CA ARG A 240 -14.25 13.92 4.25
C ARG A 240 -14.94 13.22 5.42
N VAL A 241 -16.21 12.85 5.26
CA VAL A 241 -17.01 12.21 6.31
C VAL A 241 -16.41 10.85 6.68
N VAL A 242 -16.11 10.04 5.66
CA VAL A 242 -15.55 8.71 5.89
C VAL A 242 -14.12 8.80 6.46
N LEU A 243 -13.28 9.74 5.98
CA LEU A 243 -11.96 9.98 6.55
C LEU A 243 -12.03 10.45 7.99
N PHE A 244 -12.96 11.38 8.30
CA PHE A 244 -13.17 11.86 9.68
C PHE A 244 -13.60 10.72 10.60
N ALA A 245 -14.58 9.91 10.18
CA ALA A 245 -15.03 8.76 10.95
C ALA A 245 -13.90 7.76 11.20
N ALA A 246 -13.11 7.42 10.18
CA ALA A 246 -11.98 6.52 10.31
C ALA A 246 -10.88 7.08 11.23
N MET A 247 -10.51 8.36 11.07
CA MET A 247 -9.46 9.00 11.86
C MET A 247 -9.86 9.27 13.31
N LEU A 248 -11.15 9.36 13.60
CA LEU A 248 -11.67 9.50 14.98
C LEU A 248 -11.85 8.14 15.65
N SER A 249 -12.44 7.17 14.96
CA SER A 249 -12.73 5.85 15.54
C SER A 249 -11.47 5.03 15.80
N THR A 250 -10.47 5.09 14.91
CA THR A 250 -9.25 4.29 15.05
C THR A 250 -8.49 4.57 16.35
N PRO A 251 -8.21 5.84 16.77
CA PRO A 251 -7.62 6.13 18.08
C PRO A 251 -8.43 5.60 19.25
N ILE A 252 -9.74 5.80 19.23
CA ILE A 252 -10.64 5.33 20.30
C ILE A 252 -10.54 3.81 20.44
N LEU A 253 -10.65 3.09 19.34
CA LEU A 253 -10.53 1.64 19.32
C LEU A 253 -9.15 1.17 19.74
N MET A 254 -8.07 1.90 19.40
CA MET A 254 -6.72 1.56 19.82
C MET A 254 -6.55 1.72 21.33
N PHE A 255 -7.04 2.81 21.93
CA PHE A 255 -6.99 2.97 23.37
C PHE A 255 -7.83 1.92 24.11
N LEU A 256 -9.00 1.54 23.58
CA LEU A 256 -9.79 0.42 24.10
C LEU A 256 -9.02 -0.90 23.98
N PHE A 257 -8.37 -1.16 22.85
CA PHE A 257 -7.54 -2.35 22.64
C PHE A 257 -6.39 -2.44 23.65
N LEU A 258 -5.76 -1.31 23.97
CA LEU A 258 -4.71 -1.24 24.97
C LEU A 258 -5.22 -1.35 26.42
N SER A 259 -6.50 -1.09 26.67
CA SER A 259 -7.09 -1.13 28.03
C SER A 259 -7.66 -2.50 28.43
N VAL A 260 -7.75 -3.45 27.50
CA VAL A 260 -8.30 -4.78 27.75
C VAL A 260 -7.28 -5.87 27.43
N ASP A 261 -7.46 -7.05 28.06
CA ASP A 261 -6.64 -8.23 27.83
C ASP A 261 -7.50 -9.41 27.41
N GLY A 262 -6.87 -10.40 26.79
CA GLY A 262 -7.50 -11.65 26.42
C GLY A 262 -8.48 -11.54 25.25
N TRP A 263 -9.58 -12.31 25.31
CA TRP A 263 -10.52 -12.45 24.22
C TRP A 263 -11.25 -11.16 23.77
N PRO A 264 -11.52 -10.14 24.63
CA PRO A 264 -12.13 -8.89 24.17
C PRO A 264 -11.29 -8.11 23.17
N ARG A 265 -9.98 -8.41 23.05
CA ARG A 265 -9.12 -7.84 22.00
C ARG A 265 -9.54 -8.23 20.58
N LEU A 266 -10.14 -9.42 20.41
CA LEU A 266 -10.50 -9.92 19.09
C LEU A 266 -11.54 -9.04 18.35
N PRO A 267 -12.71 -8.71 18.91
CA PRO A 267 -13.64 -7.78 18.27
C PRO A 267 -13.05 -6.38 18.07
N LEU A 268 -12.16 -5.93 18.95
CA LEU A 268 -11.46 -4.66 18.77
C LEU A 268 -10.47 -4.69 17.60
N LEU A 269 -9.78 -5.81 17.39
CA LEU A 269 -8.91 -6.00 16.21
C LEU A 269 -9.71 -6.01 14.90
N LEU A 270 -10.88 -6.63 14.89
CA LEU A 270 -11.79 -6.56 13.73
C LEU A 270 -12.21 -5.11 13.44
N ALA A 271 -12.62 -4.37 14.46
CA ALA A 271 -12.99 -2.97 14.33
C ALA A 271 -11.82 -2.08 13.93
N LEU A 272 -10.62 -2.29 14.50
CA LEU A 272 -9.39 -1.59 14.14
C LEU A 272 -8.97 -1.86 12.70
N GLY A 273 -8.99 -3.12 12.26
CA GLY A 273 -8.70 -3.48 10.88
C GLY A 273 -9.66 -2.78 9.91
N PHE A 274 -10.97 -2.89 10.19
CA PHE A 274 -12.00 -2.25 9.38
C PHE A 274 -11.80 -0.74 9.27
N THR A 275 -11.59 -0.04 10.38
CA THR A 275 -11.49 1.44 10.39
C THR A 275 -10.16 1.94 9.83
N SER A 276 -9.03 1.34 10.21
CA SER A 276 -7.70 1.83 9.79
C SER A 276 -7.43 1.64 8.30
N LEU A 277 -7.92 0.55 7.68
CA LEU A 277 -7.73 0.31 6.26
C LEU A 277 -8.79 0.98 5.37
N SER A 278 -9.97 1.34 5.91
CA SER A 278 -11.04 2.00 5.17
C SER A 278 -10.63 3.34 4.54
N ALA A 279 -9.69 4.06 5.13
CA ALA A 279 -9.29 5.38 4.69
C ALA A 279 -8.37 5.40 3.46
N ALA A 280 -7.64 4.30 3.17
CA ALA A 280 -6.69 4.27 2.03
C ALA A 280 -7.38 4.45 0.67
N PRO A 281 -8.42 3.68 0.31
CA PRO A 281 -9.13 3.86 -0.97
C PRO A 281 -9.81 5.22 -1.09
N VAL A 282 -10.26 5.79 0.05
CA VAL A 282 -10.87 7.11 0.09
C VAL A 282 -9.86 8.20 -0.25
N MET A 283 -8.64 8.11 0.27
CA MET A 283 -7.55 9.03 -0.07
C MET A 283 -7.13 8.92 -1.53
N MET A 284 -7.04 7.70 -2.07
CA MET A 284 -6.74 7.48 -3.50
C MET A 284 -7.81 8.10 -4.39
N ALA A 285 -9.09 7.90 -4.07
CA ALA A 285 -10.20 8.49 -4.79
C ALA A 285 -10.15 10.03 -4.72
N LEU A 286 -9.95 10.59 -3.51
CA LEU A 286 -9.86 12.04 -3.30
C LEU A 286 -8.76 12.68 -4.16
N VAL A 287 -7.56 12.08 -4.15
CA VAL A 287 -6.41 12.60 -4.91
C VAL A 287 -6.69 12.58 -6.40
N GLN A 288 -7.30 11.52 -6.92
CA GLN A 288 -7.65 11.39 -8.32
C GLN A 288 -8.79 12.33 -8.75
N GLU A 289 -9.76 12.61 -7.85
CA GLU A 289 -10.83 13.58 -8.10
C GLU A 289 -10.33 15.03 -8.11
N THR A 290 -9.34 15.32 -7.25
CA THR A 290 -8.79 16.68 -7.13
C THR A 290 -7.96 17.09 -8.36
N PHE A 291 -7.36 16.12 -9.04
CA PHE A 291 -6.50 16.35 -10.20
C PHE A 291 -6.91 15.48 -11.39
N PRO A 292 -8.06 15.73 -11.99
CA PRO A 292 -8.62 14.89 -13.06
C PRO A 292 -7.73 14.83 -14.31
N GLU A 293 -6.91 15.86 -14.55
CA GLU A 293 -6.04 15.96 -15.71
C GLU A 293 -4.69 15.23 -15.52
N ASN A 294 -4.21 15.12 -14.27
CA ASN A 294 -2.93 14.49 -13.93
C ASN A 294 -3.14 13.42 -12.82
N ARG A 295 -4.11 12.52 -13.03
CA ARG A 295 -4.51 11.51 -12.02
C ARG A 295 -3.39 10.57 -11.66
N ALA A 296 -2.60 10.12 -12.64
CA ALA A 296 -1.53 9.16 -12.38
C ALA A 296 -0.36 9.82 -11.65
N MET A 297 -0.03 11.08 -11.98
CA MET A 297 0.96 11.86 -11.24
C MET A 297 0.52 12.10 -9.79
N ALA A 298 -0.72 12.52 -9.59
CA ALA A 298 -1.25 12.79 -8.25
C ALA A 298 -1.33 11.51 -7.40
N ASN A 299 -1.78 10.39 -7.99
CA ASN A 299 -1.77 9.09 -7.33
C ASN A 299 -0.34 8.61 -7.02
N GLY A 300 0.59 8.79 -7.95
CA GLY A 300 2.00 8.48 -7.77
C GLY A 300 2.62 9.27 -6.61
N LEU A 301 2.29 10.56 -6.48
CA LEU A 301 2.72 11.38 -5.36
C LEU A 301 2.15 10.87 -4.02
N TYR A 302 0.85 10.56 -3.97
CA TYR A 302 0.22 9.98 -2.79
C TYR A 302 0.89 8.66 -2.37
N MET A 303 1.15 7.78 -3.33
CA MET A 303 1.80 6.49 -3.08
C MET A 303 3.25 6.67 -2.60
N ALA A 304 4.05 7.50 -3.28
CA ALA A 304 5.43 7.78 -2.88
C ALA A 304 5.50 8.33 -1.45
N LEU A 305 4.65 9.32 -1.12
CA LEU A 305 4.55 9.87 0.23
C LEU A 305 4.15 8.80 1.25
N SER A 306 3.16 7.95 0.91
CA SER A 306 2.71 6.88 1.79
C SER A 306 3.83 5.87 2.09
N PHE A 307 4.62 5.48 1.09
CA PHE A 307 5.76 4.57 1.29
C PHE A 307 6.87 5.19 2.13
N VAL A 308 7.28 6.42 1.82
CA VAL A 308 8.35 7.11 2.55
C VAL A 308 7.95 7.36 4.01
N ILE A 309 6.74 7.88 4.22
CA ILE A 309 6.24 8.18 5.58
C ILE A 309 6.08 6.88 6.37
N ARG A 310 5.61 5.79 5.75
CA ARG A 310 5.49 4.49 6.41
C ARG A 310 6.84 3.95 6.86
N SER A 311 7.86 4.04 6.01
CA SER A 311 9.21 3.61 6.36
C SER A 311 9.75 4.40 7.56
N GLY A 312 9.56 5.72 7.57
CA GLY A 312 9.93 6.56 8.70
C GLY A 312 9.14 6.24 9.97
N ALA A 313 7.81 6.05 9.85
CA ALA A 313 6.96 5.71 10.99
C ALA A 313 7.35 4.37 11.64
N ILE A 314 7.69 3.35 10.85
CA ILE A 314 8.17 2.06 11.37
C ILE A 314 9.44 2.25 12.20
N VAL A 315 10.41 3.01 11.69
CA VAL A 315 11.68 3.27 12.42
C VAL A 315 11.42 4.04 13.71
N VAL A 316 10.60 5.09 13.65
CA VAL A 316 10.27 5.91 14.84
C VAL A 316 9.53 5.07 15.88
N LEU A 317 8.54 4.27 15.48
CA LEU A 317 7.80 3.40 16.40
C LEU A 317 8.68 2.32 17.02
N GLY A 318 9.61 1.74 16.24
CA GLY A 318 10.61 0.81 16.76
C GLY A 318 11.48 1.46 17.82
N ALA A 319 12.06 2.62 17.52
CA ALA A 319 12.89 3.35 18.48
C ALA A 319 12.13 3.75 19.76
N VAL A 320 10.87 4.18 19.64
CA VAL A 320 10.01 4.46 20.80
C VAL A 320 9.73 3.16 21.57
N GLY A 321 9.46 2.06 20.86
CA GLY A 321 9.26 0.75 21.47
C GLY A 321 10.47 0.25 22.27
N ASP A 322 11.67 0.42 21.72
CA ASP A 322 12.92 0.06 22.38
C ASP A 322 13.23 0.92 23.61
N LEU A 323 12.89 2.20 23.58
CA LEU A 323 13.18 3.14 24.67
C LEU A 323 12.17 3.07 25.83
N ILE A 324 10.88 2.98 25.52
CA ILE A 324 9.79 3.13 26.53
C ILE A 324 8.69 2.09 26.40
N GLY A 325 8.94 1.03 25.63
CA GLY A 325 8.06 -0.13 25.47
C GLY A 325 7.03 0.03 24.35
N LEU A 326 6.64 -1.11 23.75
CA LEU A 326 5.70 -1.13 22.60
C LEU A 326 4.31 -0.64 22.98
N ARG A 327 3.82 -0.90 24.20
CA ARG A 327 2.52 -0.39 24.67
C ARG A 327 2.45 1.13 24.58
N THR A 328 3.52 1.83 24.98
CA THR A 328 3.63 3.30 24.88
C THR A 328 3.74 3.74 23.41
N ALA A 329 4.50 3.01 22.59
CA ALA A 329 4.60 3.29 21.15
C ALA A 329 3.22 3.20 20.46
N PHE A 330 2.40 2.20 20.81
CA PHE A 330 1.02 2.07 20.33
C PHE A 330 0.13 3.22 20.80
N ALA A 331 0.22 3.60 22.08
CA ALA A 331 -0.53 4.74 22.62
C ALA A 331 -0.15 6.06 21.93
N VAL A 332 1.15 6.30 21.72
CA VAL A 332 1.64 7.46 20.95
C VAL A 332 1.11 7.41 19.52
N SER A 333 1.20 6.27 18.85
CA SER A 333 0.68 6.13 17.48
C SER A 333 -0.83 6.43 17.38
N ALA A 334 -1.60 6.10 18.42
CA ALA A 334 -3.04 6.36 18.50
C ALA A 334 -3.36 7.88 18.62
N THR A 335 -2.48 8.69 19.17
CA THR A 335 -2.71 10.16 19.28
C THR A 335 -2.49 10.88 17.96
N VAL A 336 -1.63 10.38 17.09
CA VAL A 336 -1.23 11.06 15.84
C VAL A 336 -2.40 11.31 14.88
N PRO A 337 -3.38 10.40 14.68
CA PRO A 337 -4.57 10.67 13.86
C PRO A 337 -5.39 11.86 14.33
N LEU A 338 -5.45 12.13 15.64
CA LEU A 338 -6.19 13.27 16.19
C LEU A 338 -5.59 14.60 15.74
N LEU A 339 -4.25 14.66 15.61
CA LEU A 339 -3.55 15.84 15.08
C LEU A 339 -3.83 16.07 13.59
N GLY A 340 -4.18 15.01 12.87
CA GLY A 340 -4.55 15.08 11.45
C GLY A 340 -6.00 15.53 11.19
N LEU A 341 -6.89 15.45 12.19
CA LEU A 341 -8.31 15.79 12.01
C LEU A 341 -8.54 17.23 11.47
N PRO A 342 -7.89 18.29 12.00
CA PRO A 342 -8.05 19.65 11.47
C PRO A 342 -7.65 19.77 10.00
N LEU A 343 -6.69 18.98 9.53
CA LEU A 343 -6.24 19.00 8.14
C LEU A 343 -7.28 18.50 7.14
N LEU A 344 -8.27 17.75 7.61
CA LEU A 344 -9.42 17.35 6.78
C LEU A 344 -10.24 18.56 6.32
N LEU A 345 -10.21 19.65 7.06
CA LEU A 345 -10.91 20.90 6.70
C LEU A 345 -10.26 21.59 5.49
N LEU A 346 -8.96 21.36 5.30
CA LEU A 346 -8.17 21.90 4.19
C LEU A 346 -8.35 21.11 2.89
N LEU A 347 -8.91 19.89 2.96
CA LEU A 347 -9.19 19.10 1.77
C LEU A 347 -10.27 19.78 0.90
N PRO A 348 -10.25 19.61 -0.43
CA PRO A 348 -11.28 20.12 -1.31
C PRO A 348 -12.67 19.58 -0.93
N ARG A 349 -13.67 20.43 -0.91
CA ARG A 349 -15.08 20.00 -0.83
C ARG A 349 -15.48 19.47 -2.19
N ARG A 350 -16.14 18.30 -2.27
CA ARG A 350 -16.80 17.88 -3.49
C ARG A 350 -17.82 18.98 -3.84
N SER A 351 -17.70 19.62 -4.99
CA SER A 351 -18.86 20.28 -5.58
C SER A 351 -19.85 19.17 -5.92
N LEU A 352 -20.91 19.06 -5.16
CA LEU A 352 -22.08 18.27 -5.55
C LEU A 352 -22.64 18.96 -6.80
N GLY A 353 -22.19 18.50 -7.97
CA GLY A 353 -22.79 18.84 -9.26
C GLY A 353 -23.79 17.79 -9.64
#